data_58655f9d54a2f2838eb87d9da33a0f79
#
_entry.id   58655f9d54a2f2838eb87d9da33a0f79
#
_cell.length_a   1.000
_cell.length_b   1.000
_cell.length_c   1.000
_cell.angle_alpha   90.00
_cell.angle_beta   90.00
_cell.angle_gamma   90.00
#
_symmetry.space_group_name_H-M   'P 1'
#
loop_
_entity.id
_entity.type
_entity.pdbx_description
1 polymer ?
#
loop_
_entity_poly.entity_id
_entity_poly.type
_entity_poly.pdbx_seq_one_letter_code
_entity_poly.pdbx_strand_id
1 'polypeptide(L)'
;MDLELFRNSPTGELVRIVGNGPGGSWEHRAFLPDPLGVDSPALDATAHRQVAEARAALAALDATAKRLPNPTLFRHTMLRLEAQSTSALEGTYEPLAKVLSDDPDEDQDPSLREVLNYLTVAETAFSWSEGGRPWSLSTIGELHRMLMAGTKGERDYFGVRPIQVVIGRREDASPGALEIEAARFVPPPPGDQLASRVSDLLD
;
A
#
# COMPACT_ATOMS: atom_id res chain seq x y z
N MET A 1 16.90 2.06 12.73
CA MET A 1 15.62 2.00 13.49
C MET A 1 15.93 2.19 14.96
N ASP A 2 15.09 2.91 15.69
CA ASP A 2 15.22 3.01 17.13
C ASP A 2 14.76 1.67 17.76
N LEU A 3 15.74 0.81 18.08
CA LEU A 3 15.47 -0.54 18.57
C LEU A 3 14.82 -0.56 19.97
N GLU A 4 15.02 0.49 20.79
CA GLU A 4 14.43 0.54 22.12
C GLU A 4 12.91 0.70 22.06
N LEU A 5 12.39 1.48 21.10
CA LEU A 5 10.95 1.64 20.89
C LEU A 5 10.26 0.33 20.52
N PHE A 6 10.97 -0.56 19.83
CA PHE A 6 10.39 -1.82 19.32
C PHE A 6 10.69 -3.03 20.19
N ARG A 7 11.64 -2.93 21.15
CA ARG A 7 12.08 -4.08 21.97
C ARG A 7 10.96 -4.71 22.80
N ASN A 8 10.05 -3.88 23.30
CA ASN A 8 8.93 -4.31 24.13
C ASN A 8 7.58 -3.99 23.46
N SER A 9 7.54 -4.05 22.14
CA SER A 9 6.29 -3.81 21.41
C SER A 9 5.25 -4.88 21.77
N PRO A 10 4.00 -4.50 22.05
CA PRO A 10 2.92 -5.45 22.29
C PRO A 10 2.34 -6.05 21.00
N THR A 11 2.86 -5.67 19.82
CA THR A 11 2.29 -6.01 18.51
C THR A 11 3.27 -6.68 17.57
N GLY A 12 4.40 -7.17 18.10
CA GLY A 12 5.40 -7.87 17.32
C GLY A 12 6.76 -7.90 18.01
N GLU A 13 7.73 -8.50 17.36
CA GLU A 13 9.07 -8.75 17.87
C GLU A 13 10.17 -8.26 16.92
N LEU A 14 11.38 -8.08 17.48
CA LEU A 14 12.58 -7.79 16.73
C LEU A 14 13.29 -9.07 16.30
N VAL A 15 13.29 -9.36 15.01
CA VAL A 15 13.98 -10.50 14.42
C VAL A 15 15.36 -10.10 13.88
N ARG A 16 16.34 -11.00 14.01
CA ARG A 16 17.67 -10.81 13.45
C ARG A 16 17.65 -10.95 11.94
N ILE A 17 18.29 -10.01 11.26
CA ILE A 17 18.51 -10.04 9.82
C ILE A 17 19.99 -9.85 9.51
N VAL A 18 20.45 -10.47 8.45
CA VAL A 18 21.82 -10.33 7.93
C VAL A 18 21.76 -10.04 6.43
N GLY A 19 22.72 -9.32 5.95
CA GLY A 19 22.84 -9.02 4.53
C GLY A 19 24.24 -8.65 4.12
N ASN A 20 24.42 -8.38 2.85
CA ASN A 20 25.68 -7.94 2.26
C ASN A 20 25.47 -6.59 1.59
N GLY A 21 26.45 -5.72 1.70
CA GLY A 21 26.45 -4.41 1.07
C GLY A 21 27.86 -4.02 0.61
N PRO A 22 28.04 -2.82 0.06
CA PRO A 22 29.36 -2.33 -0.41
C PRO A 22 30.45 -2.32 0.64
N GLY A 23 30.07 -2.26 1.94
CA GLY A 23 30.98 -2.30 3.11
C GLY A 23 31.23 -3.69 3.69
N GLY A 24 30.71 -4.76 3.07
CA GLY A 24 30.80 -6.14 3.57
C GLY A 24 29.47 -6.65 4.13
N SER A 25 29.54 -7.72 4.91
CA SER A 25 28.35 -8.27 5.60
C SER A 25 27.92 -7.36 6.76
N TRP A 26 26.61 -7.19 6.91
CA TRP A 26 26.03 -6.44 8.02
C TRP A 26 24.99 -7.29 8.75
N GLU A 27 24.80 -6.97 10.02
CA GLU A 27 23.75 -7.53 10.87
C GLU A 27 22.90 -6.42 11.45
N HIS A 28 21.59 -6.62 11.43
CA HIS A 28 20.63 -5.67 11.99
C HIS A 28 19.39 -6.41 12.53
N ARG A 29 18.40 -5.67 12.96
CA ARG A 29 17.10 -6.19 13.37
C ARG A 29 15.99 -5.57 12.54
N ALA A 30 15.00 -6.39 12.15
CA ALA A 30 13.75 -5.98 11.55
C ALA A 30 12.61 -6.18 12.55
N PHE A 31 11.56 -5.40 12.41
CA PHE A 31 10.34 -5.61 13.19
C PHE A 31 9.41 -6.56 12.44
N LEU A 32 9.08 -7.68 13.07
CA LEU A 32 8.11 -8.65 12.60
C LEU A 32 6.82 -8.46 13.40
N PRO A 33 5.72 -7.98 12.79
CA PRO A 33 4.45 -7.86 13.49
C PRO A 33 3.89 -9.25 13.83
N ASP A 34 3.14 -9.34 14.93
CA ASP A 34 2.36 -10.52 15.24
C ASP A 34 1.35 -10.81 14.12
N PRO A 35 0.86 -12.05 13.99
CA PRO A 35 -0.29 -12.34 13.15
C PRO A 35 -1.46 -11.45 13.51
N LEU A 36 -2.31 -11.13 12.55
CA LEU A 36 -3.56 -10.45 12.85
C LEU A 36 -4.35 -11.31 13.84
N GLY A 37 -4.74 -10.70 14.95
CA GLY A 37 -5.46 -11.42 16.01
C GLY A 37 -6.84 -11.88 15.54
N VAL A 38 -7.22 -13.04 16.01
CA VAL A 38 -8.59 -13.58 15.81
C VAL A 38 -9.61 -12.75 16.59
N ASP A 39 -9.16 -12.16 17.70
CA ASP A 39 -10.02 -11.36 18.60
C ASP A 39 -10.04 -9.89 18.15
N SER A 40 -11.23 -9.33 18.05
CA SER A 40 -11.40 -7.90 17.81
C SER A 40 -10.79 -7.10 18.96
N PRO A 41 -10.11 -5.97 18.68
CA PRO A 41 -9.59 -5.11 19.73
C PRO A 41 -10.72 -4.60 20.64
N ALA A 42 -10.46 -4.54 21.93
CA ALA A 42 -11.39 -3.94 22.87
C ALA A 42 -11.53 -2.44 22.56
N LEU A 43 -12.72 -2.05 22.12
CA LEU A 43 -13.04 -0.66 21.84
C LEU A 43 -13.71 -0.02 23.05
N ASP A 44 -13.37 1.23 23.36
CA ASP A 44 -14.10 1.99 24.36
C ASP A 44 -15.47 2.47 23.83
N ALA A 45 -16.32 3.02 24.70
CA ALA A 45 -17.65 3.48 24.33
C ALA A 45 -17.63 4.58 23.26
N THR A 46 -16.58 5.40 23.22
CA THR A 46 -16.40 6.46 22.22
C THR A 46 -16.11 5.88 20.85
N ALA A 47 -15.18 4.93 20.78
CA ALA A 47 -14.84 4.23 19.54
C ALA A 47 -16.04 3.44 18.99
N HIS A 48 -16.79 2.72 19.86
CA HIS A 48 -18.02 2.03 19.44
C HIS A 48 -19.06 2.98 18.84
N ARG A 49 -19.25 4.16 19.44
CA ARG A 49 -20.17 5.17 18.92
C ARG A 49 -19.69 5.69 17.54
N GLN A 50 -18.39 6.00 17.40
CA GLN A 50 -17.82 6.46 16.12
C GLN A 50 -17.95 5.41 15.02
N VAL A 51 -17.74 4.13 15.33
CA VAL A 51 -17.97 3.04 14.38
C VAL A 51 -19.44 2.94 13.97
N ALA A 52 -20.37 3.08 14.92
CA ALA A 52 -21.79 3.07 14.62
C ALA A 52 -22.22 4.26 13.74
N GLU A 53 -21.72 5.46 14.02
CA GLU A 53 -21.97 6.66 13.23
C GLU A 53 -21.38 6.51 11.80
N ALA A 54 -20.15 6.00 11.67
CA ALA A 54 -19.53 5.74 10.38
C ALA A 54 -20.32 4.71 9.55
N ARG A 55 -20.77 3.61 10.18
CA ARG A 55 -21.62 2.62 9.50
C ARG A 55 -22.95 3.18 9.05
N ALA A 56 -23.58 4.02 9.87
CA ALA A 56 -24.83 4.70 9.51
C ALA A 56 -24.63 5.65 8.31
N ALA A 57 -23.53 6.42 8.31
CA ALA A 57 -23.20 7.31 7.20
C ALA A 57 -22.92 6.54 5.89
N LEU A 58 -22.18 5.43 5.95
CA LEU A 58 -21.93 4.57 4.80
C LEU A 58 -23.23 3.93 4.27
N ALA A 59 -24.11 3.48 5.15
CA ALA A 59 -25.39 2.92 4.75
C ALA A 59 -26.30 3.97 4.07
N ALA A 60 -26.30 5.21 4.58
CA ALA A 60 -27.03 6.32 3.97
C ALA A 60 -26.46 6.69 2.58
N LEU A 61 -25.11 6.69 2.44
CA LEU A 61 -24.43 6.91 1.17
C LEU A 61 -24.81 5.82 0.14
N ASP A 62 -24.74 4.55 0.54
CA ASP A 62 -25.11 3.41 -0.32
C ASP A 62 -26.58 3.47 -0.76
N ALA A 63 -27.49 3.76 0.18
CA ALA A 63 -28.91 3.94 -0.14
C ALA A 63 -29.17 5.09 -1.12
N THR A 64 -28.39 6.17 -1.01
CA THR A 64 -28.48 7.32 -1.93
C THR A 64 -27.90 6.97 -3.30
N ALA A 65 -26.75 6.30 -3.34
CA ALA A 65 -26.10 5.86 -4.58
C ALA A 65 -27.00 4.93 -5.41
N LYS A 66 -27.72 4.01 -4.77
CA LYS A 66 -28.69 3.10 -5.43
C LYS A 66 -29.87 3.83 -6.10
N ARG A 67 -30.12 5.09 -5.74
CA ARG A 67 -31.18 5.91 -6.35
C ARG A 67 -30.72 6.70 -7.56
N LEU A 68 -29.40 6.72 -7.83
CA LEU A 68 -28.86 7.41 -8.99
C LEU A 68 -29.13 6.62 -10.27
N PRO A 69 -29.52 7.27 -11.37
CA PRO A 69 -29.77 6.59 -12.65
C PRO A 69 -28.54 5.85 -13.20
N ASN A 70 -27.35 6.38 -12.95
CA ASN A 70 -26.08 5.78 -13.36
C ASN A 70 -24.99 6.09 -12.34
N PRO A 71 -24.84 5.28 -11.28
CA PRO A 71 -23.81 5.50 -10.27
C PRO A 71 -22.38 5.34 -10.81
N THR A 72 -22.20 4.62 -11.94
CA THR A 72 -20.89 4.37 -12.55
C THR A 72 -20.23 5.66 -13.05
N LEU A 73 -20.99 6.62 -13.53
CA LEU A 73 -20.46 7.92 -13.96
C LEU A 73 -19.74 8.67 -12.81
N PHE A 74 -20.27 8.59 -11.60
CA PHE A 74 -19.63 9.18 -10.43
C PHE A 74 -18.37 8.41 -10.04
N ARG A 75 -18.36 7.09 -10.15
CA ARG A 75 -17.19 6.26 -9.85
C ARG A 75 -15.99 6.70 -10.70
N HIS A 76 -16.14 6.80 -11.99
CA HIS A 76 -15.05 7.22 -12.89
C HIS A 76 -14.49 8.60 -12.52
N THR A 77 -15.38 9.57 -12.31
CA THR A 77 -14.95 10.93 -11.95
C THR A 77 -14.22 10.95 -10.60
N MET A 78 -14.74 10.25 -9.60
CA MET A 78 -14.13 10.19 -8.27
C MET A 78 -12.79 9.45 -8.29
N LEU A 79 -12.68 8.34 -9.02
CA LEU A 79 -11.41 7.62 -9.18
C LEU A 79 -10.33 8.48 -9.85
N ARG A 80 -10.69 9.30 -10.85
CA ARG A 80 -9.73 10.22 -11.48
C ARG A 80 -9.25 11.30 -10.53
N LEU A 81 -10.13 11.87 -9.71
CA LEU A 81 -9.78 12.83 -8.65
C LEU A 81 -8.89 12.18 -7.58
N GLU A 82 -9.23 10.99 -7.16
CA GLU A 82 -8.45 10.21 -6.18
C GLU A 82 -7.06 9.86 -6.73
N ALA A 83 -6.98 9.33 -7.95
CA ALA A 83 -5.73 8.99 -8.60
C ALA A 83 -4.79 10.19 -8.67
N GLN A 84 -5.29 11.35 -9.11
CA GLN A 84 -4.51 12.58 -9.16
C GLN A 84 -4.05 13.01 -7.75
N SER A 85 -4.95 12.99 -6.77
CA SER A 85 -4.64 13.44 -5.41
C SER A 85 -3.63 12.52 -4.73
N THR A 86 -3.78 11.21 -4.89
CA THR A 86 -2.87 10.21 -4.31
C THR A 86 -1.48 10.31 -4.95
N SER A 87 -1.41 10.42 -6.28
CA SER A 87 -0.14 10.57 -7.00
C SER A 87 0.57 11.88 -6.61
N ALA A 88 -0.17 12.95 -6.37
CA ALA A 88 0.40 14.21 -5.89
C ALA A 88 1.05 14.09 -4.50
N LEU A 89 0.50 13.27 -3.60
CA LEU A 89 1.09 12.97 -2.29
C LEU A 89 2.42 12.21 -2.41
N GLU A 90 2.57 11.39 -3.43
CA GLU A 90 3.82 10.66 -3.73
C GLU A 90 4.83 11.51 -4.52
N GLY A 91 4.51 12.78 -4.80
CA GLY A 91 5.38 13.70 -5.55
C GLY A 91 5.21 13.63 -7.07
N THR A 92 4.23 12.89 -7.55
CA THR A 92 3.86 12.81 -8.97
C THR A 92 2.65 13.71 -9.21
N TYR A 93 2.89 14.92 -9.68
CA TYR A 93 1.81 15.89 -9.90
C TYR A 93 1.46 16.01 -11.37
N GLU A 94 0.25 15.57 -11.72
CA GLU A 94 -0.33 15.77 -13.04
C GLU A 94 -1.59 16.67 -12.97
N PRO A 95 -1.76 17.65 -13.88
CA PRO A 95 -2.96 18.47 -13.92
C PRO A 95 -4.20 17.59 -14.16
N LEU A 96 -5.27 17.85 -13.40
CA LEU A 96 -6.52 17.11 -13.52
C LEU A 96 -7.09 17.11 -14.96
N ALA A 97 -6.95 18.23 -15.67
CA ALA A 97 -7.36 18.32 -17.07
C ALA A 97 -6.67 17.26 -17.96
N LYS A 98 -5.40 16.96 -17.69
CA LYS A 98 -4.61 15.97 -18.41
C LYS A 98 -5.07 14.54 -18.06
N VAL A 99 -5.39 14.29 -16.78
CA VAL A 99 -5.95 13.00 -16.31
C VAL A 99 -7.38 12.77 -16.83
N LEU A 100 -8.09 13.87 -17.13
CA LEU A 100 -9.44 13.81 -17.68
C LEU A 100 -9.47 13.76 -19.23
N SER A 101 -8.37 14.10 -19.90
CA SER A 101 -8.28 13.98 -21.36
C SER A 101 -8.15 12.49 -21.72
N ASP A 102 -8.89 12.06 -22.73
CA ASP A 102 -8.79 10.71 -23.31
C ASP A 102 -7.80 10.72 -24.51
N ASP A 103 -6.79 11.59 -24.52
CA ASP A 103 -5.86 11.71 -25.63
C ASP A 103 -4.77 10.62 -25.55
N PRO A 104 -4.78 9.65 -26.49
CA PRO A 104 -3.82 8.55 -26.48
C PRO A 104 -2.37 8.99 -26.84
N ASP A 105 -2.15 10.18 -27.38
CA ASP A 105 -0.82 10.68 -27.75
C ASP A 105 -0.05 11.26 -26.55
N GLU A 106 -0.67 11.50 -25.41
CA GLU A 106 -0.01 11.90 -24.15
C GLU A 106 0.71 10.76 -23.44
N ASP A 107 0.71 9.57 -23.98
CA ASP A 107 1.17 8.30 -23.39
C ASP A 107 2.69 8.22 -23.11
N GLN A 108 3.44 9.30 -23.29
CA GLN A 108 4.90 9.31 -23.11
C GLN A 108 5.37 9.87 -21.77
N ASP A 109 4.48 10.45 -20.97
CA ASP A 109 4.86 10.94 -19.64
C ASP A 109 4.76 9.82 -18.61
N PRO A 110 5.87 9.37 -17.99
CA PRO A 110 5.86 8.32 -17.00
C PRO A 110 4.98 8.63 -15.78
N SER A 111 4.82 9.92 -15.44
CA SER A 111 3.99 10.36 -14.32
C SER A 111 2.51 10.20 -14.62
N LEU A 112 2.10 10.59 -15.84
CA LEU A 112 0.73 10.38 -16.29
C LEU A 112 0.41 8.88 -16.39
N ARG A 113 1.37 8.08 -16.85
CA ARG A 113 1.21 6.62 -16.91
C ARG A 113 0.92 6.00 -15.54
N GLU A 114 1.60 6.42 -14.49
CA GLU A 114 1.31 5.95 -13.12
C GLU A 114 -0.15 6.24 -12.73
N VAL A 115 -0.63 7.45 -13.01
CA VAL A 115 -2.02 7.84 -12.71
C VAL A 115 -3.02 7.02 -13.53
N LEU A 116 -2.78 6.82 -14.82
CA LEU A 116 -3.65 6.04 -15.71
C LEU A 116 -3.65 4.54 -15.34
N ASN A 117 -2.48 4.00 -14.98
CA ASN A 117 -2.39 2.63 -14.47
C ASN A 117 -3.21 2.47 -13.18
N TYR A 118 -3.15 3.44 -12.27
CA TYR A 118 -3.96 3.41 -11.05
C TYR A 118 -5.46 3.30 -11.38
N LEU A 119 -5.96 4.10 -12.33
CA LEU A 119 -7.36 4.04 -12.76
C LEU A 119 -7.72 2.65 -13.29
N THR A 120 -6.90 2.11 -14.17
CA THR A 120 -7.10 0.77 -14.77
C THR A 120 -7.11 -0.32 -13.69
N VAL A 121 -6.18 -0.23 -12.74
CA VAL A 121 -6.06 -1.18 -11.62
C VAL A 121 -7.28 -1.09 -10.71
N ALA A 122 -7.71 0.12 -10.36
CA ALA A 122 -8.88 0.33 -9.49
C ALA A 122 -10.17 -0.24 -10.14
N GLU A 123 -10.41 0.05 -11.40
CA GLU A 123 -11.55 -0.48 -12.14
C GLU A 123 -11.51 -2.02 -12.25
N THR A 124 -10.33 -2.57 -12.51
CA THR A 124 -10.12 -4.02 -12.55
C THR A 124 -10.40 -4.65 -11.18
N ALA A 125 -9.90 -4.06 -10.10
CA ALA A 125 -10.11 -4.55 -8.75
C ALA A 125 -11.60 -4.53 -8.36
N PHE A 126 -12.33 -3.47 -8.71
CA PHE A 126 -13.79 -3.42 -8.52
C PHE A 126 -14.50 -4.50 -9.31
N SER A 127 -14.17 -4.67 -10.59
CA SER A 127 -14.76 -5.71 -11.43
C SER A 127 -14.50 -7.11 -10.88
N TRP A 128 -13.29 -7.39 -10.40
CA TRP A 128 -12.96 -8.67 -9.79
C TRP A 128 -13.73 -8.91 -8.49
N SER A 129 -13.87 -7.87 -7.66
CA SER A 129 -14.65 -7.94 -6.42
C SER A 129 -16.13 -8.18 -6.70
N GLU A 130 -16.72 -7.46 -7.66
CA GLU A 130 -18.11 -7.65 -8.10
C GLU A 130 -18.34 -9.05 -8.69
N GLY A 131 -17.34 -9.60 -9.40
CA GLY A 131 -17.33 -10.96 -9.94
C GLY A 131 -17.07 -12.06 -8.91
N GLY A 132 -16.82 -11.70 -7.64
CA GLY A 132 -16.55 -12.66 -6.58
C GLY A 132 -15.17 -13.33 -6.68
N ARG A 133 -14.21 -12.72 -7.38
CA ARG A 133 -12.85 -13.25 -7.46
C ARG A 133 -12.20 -13.16 -6.07
N PRO A 134 -11.64 -14.26 -5.52
CA PRO A 134 -11.02 -14.24 -4.21
C PRO A 134 -9.73 -13.40 -4.22
N TRP A 135 -9.48 -12.69 -3.14
CA TRP A 135 -8.23 -12.00 -2.89
C TRP A 135 -7.15 -13.00 -2.49
N SER A 136 -5.98 -12.87 -3.08
CA SER A 136 -4.84 -13.74 -2.86
C SER A 136 -3.54 -13.01 -3.15
N LEU A 137 -2.40 -13.57 -2.75
CA LEU A 137 -1.09 -13.03 -3.11
C LEU A 137 -0.90 -12.92 -4.63
N SER A 138 -1.41 -13.89 -5.40
CA SER A 138 -1.33 -13.83 -6.86
C SER A 138 -2.21 -12.70 -7.45
N THR A 139 -3.41 -12.50 -6.90
CA THR A 139 -4.32 -11.42 -7.30
C THR A 139 -3.68 -10.06 -7.04
N ILE A 140 -3.06 -9.87 -5.88
CA ILE A 140 -2.29 -8.66 -5.55
C ILE A 140 -1.10 -8.50 -6.50
N GLY A 141 -0.40 -9.58 -6.80
CA GLY A 141 0.72 -9.56 -7.76
C GLY A 141 0.30 -9.15 -9.17
N GLU A 142 -0.87 -9.59 -9.64
CA GLU A 142 -1.41 -9.16 -10.93
C GLU A 142 -1.74 -7.65 -10.93
N LEU A 143 -2.43 -7.14 -9.90
CA LEU A 143 -2.72 -5.71 -9.77
C LEU A 143 -1.43 -4.88 -9.68
N HIS A 144 -0.44 -5.35 -8.92
CA HIS A 144 0.86 -4.68 -8.82
C HIS A 144 1.57 -4.62 -10.17
N ARG A 145 1.54 -5.71 -10.96
CA ARG A 145 2.12 -5.72 -12.32
C ARG A 145 1.43 -4.70 -13.23
N MET A 146 0.10 -4.62 -13.19
CA MET A 146 -0.66 -3.65 -13.98
C MET A 146 -0.34 -2.22 -13.55
N LEU A 147 -0.22 -1.97 -12.24
CA LEU A 147 0.08 -0.66 -11.69
C LEU A 147 1.46 -0.16 -12.14
N MET A 148 2.45 -1.04 -12.16
CA MET A 148 3.85 -0.68 -12.44
C MET A 148 4.21 -0.74 -13.93
N ALA A 149 3.31 -1.23 -14.79
CA ALA A 149 3.60 -1.44 -16.22
C ALA A 149 4.01 -0.14 -16.93
N GLY A 150 5.19 -0.12 -17.54
CA GLY A 150 5.76 1.02 -18.27
C GLY A 150 6.14 2.22 -17.39
N THR A 151 6.13 2.09 -16.06
CA THR A 151 6.56 3.15 -15.15
C THR A 151 8.04 3.03 -14.80
N LYS A 152 8.63 4.06 -14.20
CA LYS A 152 10.00 4.01 -13.66
C LYS A 152 10.17 3.00 -12.52
N GLY A 153 9.07 2.63 -11.87
CA GLY A 153 9.03 1.67 -10.78
C GLY A 153 8.91 0.21 -11.22
N GLU A 154 8.76 -0.05 -12.52
CA GLU A 154 8.64 -1.41 -13.04
C GLU A 154 9.84 -2.29 -12.63
N ARG A 155 9.54 -3.49 -12.18
CA ARG A 155 10.52 -4.47 -11.68
C ARG A 155 10.20 -5.85 -12.25
N ASP A 156 11.15 -6.77 -12.11
CA ASP A 156 10.98 -8.17 -12.52
C ASP A 156 10.14 -9.00 -11.55
N TYR A 157 9.73 -8.43 -10.43
CA TYR A 157 8.91 -9.08 -9.42
C TYR A 157 7.69 -8.24 -9.03
N PHE A 158 6.61 -8.91 -8.67
CA PHE A 158 5.35 -8.30 -8.28
C PHE A 158 4.76 -8.99 -7.04
N GLY A 159 3.99 -8.24 -6.24
CA GLY A 159 3.46 -8.74 -4.98
C GLY A 159 4.45 -8.60 -3.83
N VAL A 160 4.72 -9.70 -3.12
CA VAL A 160 5.63 -9.69 -1.97
C VAL A 160 7.08 -9.50 -2.44
N ARG A 161 7.77 -8.53 -1.88
CA ARG A 161 9.16 -8.19 -2.24
C ARG A 161 10.14 -9.32 -1.91
N PRO A 162 11.12 -9.60 -2.78
CA PRO A 162 12.15 -10.60 -2.54
C PRO A 162 13.40 -10.04 -1.84
N ILE A 163 13.46 -8.72 -1.60
CA ILE A 163 14.62 -8.04 -1.01
C ILE A 163 14.25 -7.34 0.30
N GLN A 164 15.25 -7.15 1.15
CA GLN A 164 15.11 -6.29 2.33
C GLN A 164 15.03 -4.84 1.91
N VAL A 165 14.05 -4.12 2.46
CA VAL A 165 13.90 -2.67 2.29
C VAL A 165 13.99 -1.97 3.63
N VAL A 166 14.18 -0.66 3.59
CA VAL A 166 14.16 0.24 4.75
C VAL A 166 13.19 1.38 4.49
N ILE A 167 12.66 1.97 5.56
CA ILE A 167 11.71 3.08 5.46
C ILE A 167 12.25 4.29 6.20
N GLY A 168 12.40 5.39 5.48
CA GLY A 168 12.85 6.68 5.98
C GLY A 168 14.26 6.65 6.53
N ARG A 169 14.82 7.84 6.79
CA ARG A 169 16.11 8.02 7.43
C ARG A 169 15.92 8.74 8.76
N ARG A 170 16.60 8.30 9.80
CA ARG A 170 16.63 8.98 11.11
C ARG A 170 17.41 10.29 11.01
N GLU A 171 16.94 11.31 11.68
CA GLU A 171 17.60 12.64 11.71
C GLU A 171 18.98 12.59 12.37
N ASP A 172 19.16 11.71 13.37
CA ASP A 172 20.39 11.51 14.12
C ASP A 172 21.37 10.53 13.46
N ALA A 173 21.04 9.99 12.28
CA ALA A 173 21.89 9.03 11.58
C ALA A 173 23.16 9.70 11.03
N SER A 174 24.32 9.10 11.29
CA SER A 174 25.61 9.56 10.79
C SER A 174 25.63 9.67 9.25
N PRO A 175 26.25 10.69 8.65
CA PRO A 175 26.23 10.89 7.20
C PRO A 175 26.75 9.71 6.37
N GLY A 176 27.58 8.84 6.89
CA GLY A 176 28.12 7.65 6.22
C GLY A 176 27.52 6.33 6.64
N ALA A 177 26.48 6.34 7.50
CA ALA A 177 25.87 5.11 7.98
C ALA A 177 25.19 4.34 6.85
N LEU A 178 25.23 3.01 6.91
CA LEU A 178 24.50 2.13 6.01
C LEU A 178 22.99 2.45 6.05
N GLU A 179 22.30 2.30 4.95
CA GLU A 179 20.85 2.57 4.86
C GLU A 179 20.07 1.82 5.95
N ILE A 180 20.42 0.55 6.19
CA ILE A 180 19.79 -0.29 7.20
C ILE A 180 20.00 0.25 8.64
N GLU A 181 21.17 0.80 8.92
CA GLU A 181 21.50 1.39 10.22
C GLU A 181 20.84 2.76 10.41
N ALA A 182 20.78 3.53 9.33
CA ALA A 182 20.18 4.86 9.29
C ALA A 182 18.65 4.87 9.22
N ALA A 183 18.03 3.72 8.97
CA ALA A 183 16.59 3.60 8.75
C ALA A 183 15.75 4.06 9.96
N ARG A 184 14.64 4.73 9.72
CA ARG A 184 13.61 4.98 10.74
C ARG A 184 12.87 3.71 11.11
N PHE A 185 12.57 2.89 10.11
CA PHE A 185 11.90 1.61 10.30
C PHE A 185 12.48 0.56 9.35
N VAL A 186 12.65 -0.66 9.86
CA VAL A 186 13.08 -1.83 9.11
C VAL A 186 11.96 -2.85 9.16
N PRO A 187 11.19 -2.98 8.06
CA PRO A 187 10.06 -3.90 7.99
C PRO A 187 10.52 -5.36 7.96
N PRO A 188 9.59 -6.32 8.09
CA PRO A 188 9.89 -7.76 8.12
C PRO A 188 10.84 -8.18 7.00
N PRO A 189 11.71 -9.17 7.23
CA PRO A 189 12.56 -9.70 6.15
C PRO A 189 11.70 -10.35 5.06
N PRO A 190 12.20 -10.39 3.81
CA PRO A 190 11.54 -11.13 2.74
C PRO A 190 11.55 -12.64 3.05
N GLY A 191 10.62 -13.38 2.44
CA GLY A 191 10.49 -14.80 2.58
C GLY A 191 9.17 -15.24 3.21
N ASP A 192 9.11 -16.49 3.70
CA ASP A 192 7.87 -17.14 4.12
C ASP A 192 7.13 -16.41 5.24
N GLN A 193 7.85 -15.83 6.19
CA GLN A 193 7.24 -15.07 7.28
C GLN A 193 6.47 -13.83 6.76
N LEU A 194 7.06 -13.08 5.83
CA LEU A 194 6.38 -11.94 5.22
C LEU A 194 5.18 -12.40 4.38
N ALA A 195 5.34 -13.45 3.60
CA ALA A 195 4.26 -14.02 2.80
C ALA A 195 3.09 -14.50 3.68
N SER A 196 3.39 -15.18 4.79
CA SER A 196 2.37 -15.60 5.77
C SER A 196 1.61 -14.42 6.34
N ARG A 197 2.29 -13.33 6.76
CA ARG A 197 1.63 -12.14 7.32
C ARG A 197 0.72 -11.44 6.30
N VAL A 198 1.10 -11.45 5.03
CA VAL A 198 0.23 -10.91 3.96
C VAL A 198 -0.95 -11.84 3.70
N SER A 199 -0.77 -13.16 3.77
CA SER A 199 -1.88 -14.10 3.64
C SER A 199 -2.88 -13.95 4.80
N ASP A 200 -2.39 -13.83 6.05
CA ASP A 200 -3.22 -13.60 7.23
C ASP A 200 -4.10 -12.33 7.12
N LEU A 201 -3.70 -11.36 6.29
CA LEU A 201 -4.49 -10.14 6.00
C LEU A 201 -5.62 -10.41 5.00
N LEU A 202 -5.48 -11.45 4.18
CA LEU A 202 -6.40 -11.74 3.06
C LEU A 202 -7.49 -12.76 3.44
N ASP A 203 -7.30 -13.48 4.54
CA ASP A 203 -8.24 -14.43 5.10
C ASP A 203 -9.29 -13.71 5.99
#